data_b22626bc9b1d0954b5dd594825bfd9b7
#
_entry.id   b22626bc9b1d0954b5dd594825bfd9b7
#
_cell.length_a   1.000
_cell.length_b   1.000
_cell.length_c   1.000
_cell.angle_alpha   90.00
_cell.angle_beta   90.00
_cell.angle_gamma   90.00
#
_symmetry.space_group_name_H-M   'P 1'
#
loop_
_entity.id
_entity.type
_entity.pdbx_description
1 polymer ?
#
loop_
_entity_poly.entity_id
_entity_poly.type
_entity_poly.pdbx_seq_one_letter_code
_entity_poly.pdbx_strand_id
1 'polypeptide(L)'
;MTDHSVDRYFITSRKLGILMISDLEKYDSQKMYKIYDDWPKIARESYESEQELIDFQNIDHIVFAGMGGSGAIVDLFSSILSKSDIHVSLIKGYLLPKTVDKNTLVIITSVSGNTDETLTVLNSAKKIKCNVIAFSSGGKMEKFCYNNKITFRKIPKFHSPRTSLINFTYTILKILNSILPIEKKDIMDSLSELDRIKKEIDSNNLSDSNPAINLAKWLSNIPIIYYPHGLEPVATRFKSSLQENAKTHVITEDVIESCHNGIVSWERSSEVQPILLQGKDDYIKTKERFTIIKKFFIKNNIDFKEVNSVSGNILTKTISLMYLLDYTTIYHAVLSKIDPSPVNAIDFIKKEISENN
;
A
#
# COMPACT_ATOMS: atom_id res chain seq x y z
N MET A 1 -13.11 -45.59 16.18
CA MET A 1 -12.55 -44.66 17.19
C MET A 1 -11.12 -44.40 16.75
N THR A 2 -10.92 -43.35 16.01
CA THR A 2 -9.60 -42.88 15.57
C THR A 2 -9.44 -41.49 16.15
N ASP A 3 -8.54 -41.43 17.13
CA ASP A 3 -8.14 -40.25 17.86
C ASP A 3 -7.36 -39.34 16.89
N HIS A 4 -7.96 -38.21 16.50
CA HIS A 4 -7.27 -37.12 15.81
C HIS A 4 -6.89 -36.10 16.88
N SER A 5 -5.76 -36.32 17.53
CA SER A 5 -5.10 -35.29 18.33
C SER A 5 -4.60 -34.20 17.37
N VAL A 6 -5.37 -33.12 17.28
CA VAL A 6 -4.94 -31.88 16.65
C VAL A 6 -3.88 -31.25 17.57
N ASP A 7 -2.63 -31.39 17.20
CA ASP A 7 -1.52 -30.67 17.83
C ASP A 7 -1.81 -29.16 17.74
N ARG A 8 -2.26 -28.60 18.86
CA ARG A 8 -2.35 -27.16 19.04
C ARG A 8 -0.94 -26.60 19.09
N TYR A 9 -0.46 -26.05 17.99
CA TYR A 9 0.73 -25.21 17.98
C TYR A 9 0.46 -23.96 18.86
N PHE A 10 0.74 -24.04 20.12
CA PHE A 10 0.93 -22.87 20.97
C PHE A 10 2.17 -22.13 20.46
N ILE A 11 1.98 -21.02 19.76
CA ILE A 11 3.05 -20.09 19.46
C ILE A 11 3.38 -19.39 20.79
N THR A 12 4.28 -20.01 21.59
CA THR A 12 4.94 -19.34 22.70
C THR A 12 5.66 -18.11 22.13
N SER A 13 5.57 -16.97 22.82
CA SER A 13 6.25 -15.72 22.50
C SER A 13 7.73 -15.99 22.17
N ARG A 14 8.05 -16.15 20.87
CA ARG A 14 9.42 -16.30 20.42
C ARG A 14 10.12 -14.97 20.66
N LYS A 15 11.11 -14.95 21.54
CA LYS A 15 12.11 -13.87 21.52
C LYS A 15 12.78 -13.94 20.16
N LEU A 16 12.34 -13.12 19.23
CA LEU A 16 12.98 -12.95 17.93
C LEU A 16 14.39 -12.41 18.18
N GLY A 17 15.39 -13.06 17.55
CA GLY A 17 16.80 -12.73 17.72
C GLY A 17 17.18 -11.33 17.20
N ILE A 18 18.47 -11.02 17.30
CA ILE A 18 19.03 -9.84 16.64
C ILE A 18 19.03 -10.11 15.15
N LEU A 19 18.44 -9.20 14.37
CA LEU A 19 18.46 -9.26 12.91
C LEU A 19 19.84 -8.86 12.39
N MET A 20 20.43 -9.68 11.54
CA MET A 20 21.72 -9.41 10.89
C MET A 20 21.56 -9.33 9.39
N ILE A 21 22.52 -8.69 8.73
CA ILE A 21 22.54 -8.63 7.25
C ILE A 21 22.58 -10.01 6.61
N SER A 22 23.25 -10.97 7.24
CA SER A 22 23.27 -12.37 6.81
C SER A 22 21.90 -13.04 6.84
N ASP A 23 20.98 -12.59 7.71
CA ASP A 23 19.61 -13.11 7.75
C ASP A 23 18.81 -12.58 6.55
N LEU A 24 18.97 -11.30 6.21
CA LEU A 24 18.38 -10.72 4.99
C LEU A 24 18.89 -11.43 3.74
N GLU A 25 20.21 -11.66 3.64
CA GLU A 25 20.79 -12.38 2.50
C GLU A 25 20.33 -13.84 2.42
N LYS A 26 20.09 -14.48 3.55
CA LYS A 26 19.68 -15.87 3.63
C LYS A 26 18.20 -16.08 3.32
N TYR A 27 17.32 -15.24 3.86
CA TYR A 27 15.88 -15.48 3.81
C TYR A 27 15.16 -14.64 2.76
N ASP A 28 15.68 -13.49 2.32
CA ASP A 28 15.16 -12.74 1.18
C ASP A 28 15.92 -13.14 -0.09
N SER A 29 15.52 -14.27 -0.68
CA SER A 29 16.22 -14.93 -1.79
C SER A 29 16.40 -14.05 -3.02
N GLN A 30 15.50 -13.12 -3.26
CA GLN A 30 15.54 -12.20 -4.41
C GLN A 30 15.97 -10.77 -4.02
N LYS A 31 16.45 -10.59 -2.78
CA LYS A 31 16.99 -9.32 -2.27
C LYS A 31 16.02 -8.16 -2.43
N MET A 32 14.74 -8.40 -2.13
CA MET A 32 13.68 -7.38 -2.20
C MET A 32 14.00 -6.18 -1.32
N TYR A 33 14.64 -6.39 -0.16
CA TYR A 33 15.07 -5.32 0.74
C TYR A 33 15.93 -4.27 0.04
N LYS A 34 16.79 -4.65 -0.93
CA LYS A 34 17.63 -3.70 -1.68
C LYS A 34 16.81 -2.75 -2.55
N ILE A 35 15.67 -3.21 -3.07
CA ILE A 35 14.77 -2.31 -3.81
C ILE A 35 14.18 -1.27 -2.86
N TYR A 36 13.84 -1.65 -1.64
CA TYR A 36 13.38 -0.71 -0.63
C TYR A 36 14.50 0.24 -0.16
N ASP A 37 15.76 -0.22 -0.06
CA ASP A 37 16.91 0.66 0.19
C ASP A 37 17.02 1.77 -0.87
N ASP A 38 16.65 1.47 -2.11
CA ASP A 38 16.72 2.41 -3.23
C ASP A 38 15.43 3.23 -3.45
N TRP A 39 14.35 2.99 -2.68
CA TRP A 39 13.08 3.69 -2.89
C TRP A 39 13.17 5.22 -2.95
N PRO A 40 13.92 5.93 -2.09
CA PRO A 40 14.05 7.38 -2.20
C PRO A 40 14.70 7.82 -3.52
N LYS A 41 15.73 7.10 -3.95
CA LYS A 41 16.40 7.34 -5.24
C LYS A 41 15.44 7.07 -6.42
N ILE A 42 14.76 5.92 -6.40
CA ILE A 42 13.78 5.54 -7.43
C ILE A 42 12.66 6.58 -7.52
N ALA A 43 12.13 7.06 -6.39
CA ALA A 43 11.11 8.11 -6.34
C ALA A 43 11.56 9.39 -7.04
N ARG A 44 12.75 9.87 -6.69
CA ARG A 44 13.35 11.08 -7.25
C ARG A 44 13.59 10.94 -8.76
N GLU A 45 14.26 9.89 -9.19
CA GLU A 45 14.52 9.62 -10.60
C GLU A 45 13.22 9.51 -11.41
N SER A 46 12.18 8.89 -10.83
CA SER A 46 10.86 8.78 -11.48
C SER A 46 10.17 10.13 -11.65
N TYR A 47 10.24 11.01 -10.66
CA TYR A 47 9.65 12.34 -10.75
C TYR A 47 10.45 13.30 -11.65
N GLU A 48 11.78 13.20 -11.63
CA GLU A 48 12.70 14.04 -12.43
C GLU A 48 12.87 13.54 -13.87
N SER A 49 12.37 12.32 -14.19
CA SER A 49 12.48 11.74 -15.53
C SER A 49 11.84 12.63 -16.59
N GLU A 50 12.42 12.63 -17.78
CA GLU A 50 11.83 13.26 -18.95
C GLU A 50 10.57 12.50 -19.38
N GLN A 51 9.42 13.09 -19.14
CA GLN A 51 8.11 12.54 -19.51
C GLN A 51 7.31 13.57 -20.29
N GLU A 52 6.67 13.12 -21.34
CA GLU A 52 5.69 13.95 -22.03
C GLU A 52 4.47 14.16 -21.11
N LEU A 53 4.24 15.42 -20.72
CA LEU A 53 3.11 15.80 -19.89
C LEU A 53 1.81 15.64 -20.69
N ILE A 54 0.74 15.36 -19.99
CA ILE A 54 -0.58 15.20 -20.57
C ILE A 54 -1.50 16.22 -19.93
N ASP A 55 -2.24 16.90 -20.77
CA ASP A 55 -3.23 17.88 -20.36
C ASP A 55 -4.60 17.47 -20.90
N PHE A 56 -5.48 17.03 -19.99
CA PHE A 56 -6.88 16.79 -20.27
C PHE A 56 -7.68 17.96 -19.72
N GLN A 57 -8.52 18.57 -20.58
CA GLN A 57 -9.30 19.74 -20.22
C GLN A 57 -10.70 19.35 -19.69
N ASN A 58 -11.24 20.20 -18.81
CA ASN A 58 -12.60 20.08 -18.27
C ASN A 58 -12.86 18.75 -17.54
N ILE A 59 -11.90 18.30 -16.75
CA ILE A 59 -12.05 17.10 -15.92
C ILE A 59 -12.67 17.50 -14.58
N ASP A 60 -13.82 16.95 -14.27
CA ASP A 60 -14.53 17.11 -12.99
C ASP A 60 -14.64 15.79 -12.20
N HIS A 61 -14.36 14.66 -12.87
CA HIS A 61 -14.37 13.34 -12.28
C HIS A 61 -13.13 12.53 -12.70
N ILE A 62 -12.40 12.00 -11.72
CA ILE A 62 -11.28 11.09 -11.95
C ILE A 62 -11.64 9.70 -11.43
N VAL A 63 -11.48 8.71 -12.29
CA VAL A 63 -11.65 7.29 -11.93
C VAL A 63 -10.29 6.62 -11.95
N PHE A 64 -9.84 6.13 -10.80
CA PHE A 64 -8.63 5.32 -10.71
C PHE A 64 -8.98 3.84 -10.72
N ALA A 65 -8.33 3.05 -11.57
CA ALA A 65 -8.51 1.60 -11.65
C ALA A 65 -7.18 0.85 -11.48
N GLY A 66 -7.16 -0.14 -10.59
CA GLY A 66 -5.98 -0.95 -10.31
C GLY A 66 -6.24 -2.06 -9.30
N MET A 67 -5.45 -3.13 -9.35
CA MET A 67 -5.56 -4.31 -8.48
C MET A 67 -4.25 -4.59 -7.73
N GLY A 68 -4.32 -5.17 -6.52
CA GLY A 68 -3.16 -5.57 -5.73
C GLY A 68 -2.19 -4.42 -5.50
N GLY A 69 -0.91 -4.58 -5.90
CA GLY A 69 0.09 -3.49 -5.79
C GLY A 69 -0.31 -2.22 -6.56
N SER A 70 -0.96 -2.35 -7.72
CA SER A 70 -1.52 -1.21 -8.45
C SER A 70 -2.77 -0.64 -7.75
N GLY A 71 -3.54 -1.45 -7.02
CA GLY A 71 -4.63 -1.00 -6.18
C GLY A 71 -4.17 -0.10 -5.03
N ALA A 72 -3.01 -0.35 -4.46
CA ALA A 72 -2.42 0.52 -3.44
C ALA A 72 -2.06 1.92 -3.98
N ILE A 73 -1.66 2.04 -5.25
CA ILE A 73 -1.43 3.33 -5.93
C ILE A 73 -2.76 4.08 -6.07
N VAL A 74 -3.81 3.38 -6.45
CA VAL A 74 -5.16 3.93 -6.59
C VAL A 74 -5.69 4.47 -5.25
N ASP A 75 -5.52 3.71 -4.17
CA ASP A 75 -5.90 4.15 -2.82
C ASP A 75 -5.12 5.39 -2.38
N LEU A 76 -3.82 5.43 -2.66
CA LEU A 76 -2.96 6.57 -2.32
C LEU A 76 -3.45 7.85 -2.99
N PHE A 77 -3.74 7.83 -4.30
CA PHE A 77 -4.26 9.00 -5.01
C PHE A 77 -5.64 9.43 -4.51
N SER A 78 -6.51 8.48 -4.17
CA SER A 78 -7.80 8.81 -3.56
C SER A 78 -7.65 9.58 -2.24
N SER A 79 -6.74 9.13 -1.38
CA SER A 79 -6.47 9.84 -0.12
C SER A 79 -5.88 11.24 -0.35
N ILE A 80 -4.93 11.37 -1.28
CA ILE A 80 -4.31 12.67 -1.62
C ILE A 80 -5.37 13.65 -2.12
N LEU A 81 -6.30 13.18 -2.96
CA LEU A 81 -7.34 14.01 -3.57
C LEU A 81 -8.61 14.16 -2.73
N SER A 82 -8.69 13.52 -1.57
CA SER A 82 -9.92 13.46 -0.75
C SER A 82 -10.47 14.81 -0.29
N LYS A 83 -9.65 15.87 -0.33
CA LYS A 83 -10.03 17.25 0.01
C LYS A 83 -10.00 18.20 -1.19
N SER A 84 -9.86 17.70 -2.40
CA SER A 84 -9.94 18.49 -3.62
C SER A 84 -11.38 18.63 -4.11
N ASP A 85 -11.63 19.57 -5.01
CA ASP A 85 -12.95 19.81 -5.62
C ASP A 85 -13.23 18.82 -6.77
N ILE A 86 -12.36 17.84 -7.01
CA ILE A 86 -12.51 16.83 -8.06
C ILE A 86 -13.20 15.59 -7.45
N HIS A 87 -14.27 15.12 -8.09
CA HIS A 87 -14.86 13.84 -7.70
C HIS A 87 -13.92 12.69 -8.03
N VAL A 88 -13.68 11.80 -7.06
CA VAL A 88 -12.78 10.64 -7.22
C VAL A 88 -13.53 9.34 -6.99
N SER A 89 -13.42 8.41 -7.93
CA SER A 89 -13.94 7.04 -7.82
C SER A 89 -12.82 6.02 -7.93
N LEU A 90 -12.92 4.93 -7.18
CA LEU A 90 -11.96 3.83 -7.20
C LEU A 90 -12.57 2.56 -7.78
N ILE A 91 -11.79 1.86 -8.61
CA ILE A 91 -12.18 0.56 -9.15
C ILE A 91 -11.13 -0.49 -8.79
N LYS A 92 -11.56 -1.43 -7.95
CA LYS A 92 -10.86 -2.68 -7.66
C LYS A 92 -11.73 -3.84 -8.13
N GLY A 93 -11.88 -3.97 -9.45
CA GLY A 93 -12.76 -4.95 -10.10
C GLY A 93 -12.93 -4.68 -11.58
N TYR A 94 -14.06 -5.09 -12.14
CA TYR A 94 -14.29 -5.15 -13.58
C TYR A 94 -15.13 -4.00 -14.16
N LEU A 95 -15.93 -3.31 -13.32
CA LEU A 95 -17.01 -2.45 -13.81
C LEU A 95 -16.74 -0.97 -13.54
N LEU A 96 -16.90 -0.15 -14.58
CA LEU A 96 -16.94 1.31 -14.48
C LEU A 96 -18.25 1.78 -13.84
N PRO A 97 -18.21 2.82 -12.97
CA PRO A 97 -19.43 3.44 -12.47
C PRO A 97 -20.21 4.09 -13.62
N LYS A 98 -21.53 4.13 -13.51
CA LYS A 98 -22.42 4.73 -14.50
C LYS A 98 -22.28 6.26 -14.61
N THR A 99 -21.57 6.87 -13.67
CA THR A 99 -21.26 8.31 -13.64
C THR A 99 -20.14 8.71 -14.61
N VAL A 100 -19.47 7.73 -15.25
CA VAL A 100 -18.40 8.00 -16.22
C VAL A 100 -18.96 8.57 -17.50
N ASP A 101 -18.47 9.73 -17.90
CA ASP A 101 -18.88 10.47 -19.10
C ASP A 101 -17.67 11.11 -19.80
N LYS A 102 -17.94 12.04 -20.74
CA LYS A 102 -16.90 12.73 -21.54
C LYS A 102 -15.97 13.63 -20.71
N ASN A 103 -16.40 14.09 -19.54
CA ASN A 103 -15.61 14.94 -18.62
C ASN A 103 -14.85 14.09 -17.57
N THR A 104 -15.00 12.78 -17.64
CA THR A 104 -14.30 11.86 -16.76
C THR A 104 -12.93 11.50 -17.33
N LEU A 105 -11.89 11.49 -16.47
CA LEU A 105 -10.59 10.91 -16.75
C LEU A 105 -10.47 9.57 -16.06
N VAL A 106 -10.33 8.50 -16.84
CA VAL A 106 -10.09 7.14 -16.32
C VAL A 106 -8.59 6.85 -16.35
N ILE A 107 -7.99 6.73 -15.19
CA ILE A 107 -6.57 6.42 -14.98
C ILE A 107 -6.44 4.95 -14.62
N ILE A 108 -5.85 4.16 -15.51
CA ILE A 108 -5.75 2.71 -15.35
C ILE A 108 -4.30 2.33 -15.08
N THR A 109 -4.05 1.70 -13.95
CA THR A 109 -2.72 1.27 -13.54
C THR A 109 -2.67 -0.25 -13.40
N SER A 110 -1.73 -0.87 -14.11
CA SER A 110 -1.43 -2.30 -13.95
C SER A 110 0.07 -2.52 -14.12
N VAL A 111 0.79 -2.79 -13.04
CA VAL A 111 2.25 -2.97 -13.13
C VAL A 111 2.62 -4.04 -14.14
N SER A 112 1.93 -5.17 -14.21
CA SER A 112 2.19 -6.23 -15.20
C SER A 112 1.61 -5.95 -16.59
N GLY A 113 0.56 -5.12 -16.67
CA GLY A 113 -0.22 -4.90 -17.87
C GLY A 113 -1.04 -6.10 -18.36
N ASN A 114 -1.21 -7.13 -17.50
CA ASN A 114 -1.90 -8.37 -17.85
C ASN A 114 -3.08 -8.70 -16.92
N THR A 115 -3.49 -7.76 -16.09
CA THR A 115 -4.57 -7.94 -15.11
C THR A 115 -5.92 -7.84 -15.81
N ASP A 116 -6.73 -8.90 -15.77
CA ASP A 116 -7.98 -9.00 -16.53
C ASP A 116 -9.01 -7.94 -16.12
N GLU A 117 -9.09 -7.62 -14.82
CA GLU A 117 -9.95 -6.56 -14.31
C GLU A 117 -9.62 -5.22 -14.96
N THR A 118 -8.36 -4.84 -14.98
CA THR A 118 -7.93 -3.55 -15.53
C THR A 118 -8.06 -3.51 -17.05
N LEU A 119 -7.87 -4.63 -17.74
CA LEU A 119 -8.11 -4.74 -19.20
C LEU A 119 -9.61 -4.62 -19.52
N THR A 120 -10.48 -5.18 -18.69
CA THR A 120 -11.94 -5.07 -18.84
C THR A 120 -12.40 -3.63 -18.63
N VAL A 121 -11.88 -2.95 -17.61
CA VAL A 121 -12.14 -1.51 -17.36
C VAL A 121 -11.66 -0.68 -18.55
N LEU A 122 -10.45 -0.94 -19.06
CA LEU A 122 -9.87 -0.23 -20.22
C LEU A 122 -10.75 -0.37 -21.47
N ASN A 123 -11.23 -1.58 -21.76
CA ASN A 123 -12.12 -1.82 -22.89
C ASN A 123 -13.48 -1.10 -22.72
N SER A 124 -14.00 -1.05 -21.50
CA SER A 124 -15.26 -0.37 -21.17
C SER A 124 -15.12 1.16 -21.31
N ALA A 125 -14.03 1.74 -20.80
CA ALA A 125 -13.73 3.16 -20.90
C ALA A 125 -13.61 3.61 -22.37
N LYS A 126 -12.95 2.80 -23.22
CA LYS A 126 -12.89 3.05 -24.67
C LYS A 126 -14.28 3.13 -25.31
N LYS A 127 -15.21 2.23 -24.93
CA LYS A 127 -16.57 2.20 -25.50
C LYS A 127 -17.39 3.44 -25.13
N ILE A 128 -17.19 3.95 -23.91
CA ILE A 128 -17.88 5.16 -23.39
C ILE A 128 -17.32 6.44 -24.04
N LYS A 129 -16.10 6.40 -24.58
CA LYS A 129 -15.39 7.56 -25.18
C LYS A 129 -15.08 8.67 -24.17
N CYS A 130 -14.80 8.31 -22.91
CA CYS A 130 -14.23 9.20 -21.91
C CYS A 130 -12.73 9.42 -22.15
N ASN A 131 -12.11 10.34 -21.39
CA ASN A 131 -10.66 10.49 -21.39
C ASN A 131 -10.01 9.29 -20.69
N VAL A 132 -8.99 8.69 -21.29
CA VAL A 132 -8.33 7.48 -20.76
C VAL A 132 -6.83 7.61 -20.85
N ILE A 133 -6.16 7.29 -19.76
CA ILE A 133 -4.71 7.05 -19.74
C ILE A 133 -4.41 5.74 -19.02
N ALA A 134 -3.48 4.97 -19.57
CA ALA A 134 -3.04 3.71 -18.98
C ALA A 134 -1.54 3.73 -18.66
N PHE A 135 -1.19 3.16 -17.50
CA PHE A 135 0.16 3.04 -16.99
C PHE A 135 0.49 1.56 -16.74
N SER A 136 1.54 1.05 -17.35
CA SER A 136 2.04 -0.30 -17.06
C SER A 136 3.50 -0.49 -17.50
N SER A 137 4.10 -1.62 -17.11
CA SER A 137 5.42 -1.98 -17.63
C SER A 137 5.38 -2.63 -19.03
N GLY A 138 4.20 -2.81 -19.60
CA GLY A 138 3.99 -3.43 -20.91
C GLY A 138 2.77 -4.35 -20.96
N GLY A 139 2.95 -5.54 -21.51
CA GLY A 139 1.95 -6.59 -21.52
C GLY A 139 0.79 -6.39 -22.51
N LYS A 140 -0.35 -7.04 -22.24
CA LYS A 140 -1.58 -6.93 -23.04
C LYS A 140 -2.11 -5.49 -23.06
N MET A 141 -1.93 -4.73 -21.98
CA MET A 141 -2.37 -3.34 -21.87
C MET A 141 -1.66 -2.42 -22.86
N GLU A 142 -0.33 -2.51 -23.00
CA GLU A 142 0.45 -1.76 -23.96
C GLU A 142 -0.06 -2.02 -25.39
N LYS A 143 -0.22 -3.30 -25.77
CA LYS A 143 -0.72 -3.71 -27.07
C LYS A 143 -2.14 -3.18 -27.35
N PHE A 144 -3.01 -3.29 -26.35
CA PHE A 144 -4.39 -2.81 -26.45
C PHE A 144 -4.43 -1.28 -26.67
N CYS A 145 -3.67 -0.52 -25.89
CA CYS A 145 -3.61 0.93 -26.02
C CYS A 145 -3.07 1.36 -27.39
N TYR A 146 -1.99 0.75 -27.85
CA TYR A 146 -1.43 1.03 -29.17
C TYR A 146 -2.45 0.78 -30.29
N ASN A 147 -3.09 -0.39 -30.32
CA ASN A 147 -4.06 -0.75 -31.35
C ASN A 147 -5.32 0.13 -31.34
N ASN A 148 -5.64 0.73 -30.21
CA ASN A 148 -6.85 1.54 -30.03
C ASN A 148 -6.58 3.04 -29.90
N LYS A 149 -5.33 3.49 -30.11
CA LYS A 149 -4.89 4.90 -29.99
C LYS A 149 -5.25 5.53 -28.64
N ILE A 150 -5.14 4.74 -27.55
CA ILE A 150 -5.34 5.20 -26.18
C ILE A 150 -4.00 5.68 -25.64
N THR A 151 -4.02 6.79 -24.91
CA THR A 151 -2.83 7.32 -24.24
C THR A 151 -2.25 6.29 -23.27
N PHE A 152 -0.98 5.94 -23.51
CA PHE A 152 -0.25 4.95 -22.72
C PHE A 152 1.10 5.50 -22.28
N ARG A 153 1.49 5.21 -21.04
CA ARG A 153 2.84 5.51 -20.52
C ARG A 153 3.45 4.26 -19.92
N LYS A 154 4.61 3.91 -20.44
CA LYS A 154 5.38 2.76 -19.97
C LYS A 154 6.20 3.16 -18.74
N ILE A 155 6.01 2.41 -17.66
CA ILE A 155 6.75 2.59 -16.39
C ILE A 155 7.47 1.28 -16.09
N PRO A 156 8.80 1.27 -15.89
CA PRO A 156 9.55 0.04 -15.63
C PRO A 156 9.04 -0.63 -14.34
N LYS A 157 8.99 -1.96 -14.36
CA LYS A 157 8.72 -2.75 -13.17
C LYS A 157 10.03 -3.06 -12.44
N PHE A 158 10.08 -2.80 -11.14
CA PHE A 158 11.14 -3.26 -10.25
C PHE A 158 10.66 -4.52 -9.55
N HIS A 159 11.47 -5.58 -9.52
CA HIS A 159 11.24 -6.85 -8.87
C HIS A 159 9.77 -7.37 -8.95
N SER A 160 8.84 -6.73 -8.25
CA SER A 160 7.42 -7.15 -8.13
C SER A 160 6.47 -5.95 -8.19
N PRO A 161 5.15 -6.16 -8.39
CA PRO A 161 4.18 -5.07 -8.35
C PRO A 161 4.20 -4.28 -7.04
N ARG A 162 4.42 -4.95 -5.90
CA ARG A 162 4.43 -4.30 -4.59
C ARG A 162 5.64 -3.38 -4.38
N THR A 163 6.81 -3.73 -4.91
CA THR A 163 8.00 -2.87 -4.83
C THR A 163 7.98 -1.73 -5.84
N SER A 164 7.15 -1.84 -6.88
CA SER A 164 6.99 -0.82 -7.92
C SER A 164 6.01 0.29 -7.56
N LEU A 165 5.44 0.31 -6.36
CA LEU A 165 4.52 1.36 -5.93
C LEU A 165 5.16 2.74 -6.08
N ILE A 166 6.41 2.89 -5.63
CA ILE A 166 7.06 4.19 -5.54
C ILE A 166 7.32 4.83 -6.92
N ASN A 167 7.87 4.08 -7.87
CA ASN A 167 8.15 4.62 -9.19
C ASN A 167 6.87 4.91 -9.98
N PHE A 168 5.84 4.09 -9.87
CA PHE A 168 4.53 4.37 -10.49
C PHE A 168 3.91 5.64 -9.90
N THR A 169 3.91 5.78 -8.57
CA THR A 169 3.37 6.97 -7.90
C THR A 169 4.03 8.25 -8.41
N TYR A 170 5.37 8.33 -8.37
CA TYR A 170 6.07 9.56 -8.73
C TYR A 170 6.09 9.83 -10.24
N THR A 171 6.05 8.80 -11.08
CA THR A 171 5.86 8.98 -12.53
C THR A 171 4.45 9.50 -12.85
N ILE A 172 3.41 8.99 -12.21
CA ILE A 172 2.04 9.47 -12.38
C ILE A 172 1.91 10.92 -11.89
N LEU A 173 2.48 11.26 -10.73
CA LEU A 173 2.56 12.64 -10.24
C LEU A 173 3.24 13.58 -11.23
N LYS A 174 4.30 13.13 -11.91
CA LYS A 174 4.99 13.91 -12.94
C LYS A 174 4.12 14.13 -14.16
N ILE A 175 3.56 13.07 -14.72
CA ILE A 175 2.82 13.09 -15.99
C ILE A 175 1.50 13.85 -15.88
N LEU A 176 0.80 13.70 -14.76
CA LEU A 176 -0.51 14.31 -14.52
C LEU A 176 -0.44 15.60 -13.67
N ASN A 177 0.72 16.23 -13.60
CA ASN A 177 0.96 17.41 -12.75
C ASN A 177 0.03 18.60 -13.06
N SER A 178 -0.43 18.75 -14.33
CA SER A 178 -1.38 19.81 -14.73
C SER A 178 -2.84 19.49 -14.35
N ILE A 179 -3.14 18.23 -14.03
CA ILE A 179 -4.51 17.74 -13.78
C ILE A 179 -4.74 17.52 -12.29
N LEU A 180 -3.73 16.94 -11.61
CA LEU A 180 -3.83 16.64 -10.20
C LEU A 180 -3.53 17.90 -9.37
N PRO A 181 -4.44 18.34 -8.48
CA PRO A 181 -4.23 19.54 -7.65
C PRO A 181 -3.26 19.26 -6.49
N ILE A 182 -2.02 18.89 -6.84
CA ILE A 182 -0.94 18.59 -5.90
C ILE A 182 0.20 19.58 -6.16
N GLU A 183 0.56 20.34 -5.13
CA GLU A 183 1.62 21.33 -5.26
C GLU A 183 2.99 20.67 -5.43
N LYS A 184 3.84 21.27 -6.26
CA LYS A 184 5.23 20.82 -6.43
C LYS A 184 5.98 20.76 -5.10
N LYS A 185 5.69 21.71 -4.19
CA LYS A 185 6.26 21.74 -2.85
C LYS A 185 5.94 20.45 -2.09
N ASP A 186 4.69 19.98 -2.13
CA ASP A 186 4.25 18.79 -1.42
C ASP A 186 4.98 17.54 -1.91
N ILE A 187 5.25 17.48 -3.22
CA ILE A 187 6.03 16.41 -3.82
C ILE A 187 7.48 16.46 -3.36
N MET A 188 8.10 17.65 -3.36
CA MET A 188 9.48 17.82 -2.91
C MET A 188 9.65 17.51 -1.41
N ASP A 189 8.69 17.90 -0.58
CA ASP A 189 8.66 17.58 0.85
C ASP A 189 8.60 16.06 1.06
N SER A 190 7.78 15.36 0.28
CA SER A 190 7.68 13.89 0.34
C SER A 190 8.96 13.17 -0.07
N LEU A 191 9.66 13.65 -1.09
CA LEU A 191 10.96 13.12 -1.52
C LEU A 191 12.03 13.34 -0.45
N SER A 192 12.06 14.53 0.17
CA SER A 192 13.00 14.83 1.25
C SER A 192 12.76 13.98 2.49
N GLU A 193 11.50 13.70 2.79
CA GLU A 193 11.14 12.83 3.92
C GLU A 193 11.50 11.36 3.68
N LEU A 194 11.39 10.86 2.45
CA LEU A 194 11.89 9.53 2.09
C LEU A 194 13.39 9.39 2.33
N ASP A 195 14.18 10.41 1.96
CA ASP A 195 15.65 10.43 2.21
C ASP A 195 15.96 10.46 3.72
N ARG A 196 15.13 11.15 4.51
CA ARG A 196 15.28 11.22 5.97
C ARG A 196 14.99 9.87 6.64
N ILE A 197 13.82 9.30 6.34
CA ILE A 197 13.37 8.08 7.01
C ILE A 197 14.20 6.85 6.59
N LYS A 198 14.74 6.84 5.37
CA LYS A 198 15.67 5.80 4.92
C LYS A 198 16.78 5.56 5.94
N LYS A 199 17.40 6.62 6.46
CA LYS A 199 18.52 6.53 7.41
C LYS A 199 18.14 5.84 8.71
N GLU A 200 16.87 5.82 9.05
CA GLU A 200 16.35 5.20 10.26
C GLU A 200 15.98 3.74 10.05
N ILE A 201 15.49 3.38 8.84
CA ILE A 201 14.84 2.09 8.63
C ILE A 201 15.51 1.16 7.63
N ASP A 202 16.49 1.60 6.84
CA ASP A 202 17.08 0.79 5.78
C ASP A 202 17.99 -0.35 6.33
N SER A 203 18.47 -1.20 5.42
CA SER A 203 19.29 -2.36 5.76
C SER A 203 20.67 -2.01 6.33
N ASN A 204 21.09 -0.75 6.34
CA ASN A 204 22.30 -0.28 6.99
C ASN A 204 22.10 -0.01 8.49
N ASN A 205 20.87 0.09 8.96
CA ASN A 205 20.52 0.27 10.37
C ASN A 205 19.75 -0.95 10.89
N LEU A 206 20.43 -2.03 11.24
CA LEU A 206 19.82 -3.23 11.81
C LEU A 206 19.82 -3.22 13.36
N SER A 207 19.98 -2.05 13.98
CA SER A 207 20.01 -1.89 15.42
C SER A 207 18.61 -1.76 16.04
N ASP A 208 18.55 -1.79 17.38
CA ASP A 208 17.30 -1.58 18.13
C ASP A 208 16.77 -0.12 18.03
N SER A 209 17.53 0.81 17.43
CA SER A 209 17.01 2.16 17.10
C SER A 209 16.11 2.17 15.87
N ASN A 210 16.09 1.10 15.06
CA ASN A 210 15.28 1.01 13.85
C ASN A 210 13.80 0.73 14.19
N PRO A 211 12.88 1.68 13.93
CA PRO A 211 11.48 1.54 14.30
C PRO A 211 10.77 0.43 13.51
N ALA A 212 11.20 0.14 12.28
CA ALA A 212 10.61 -0.94 11.47
C ALA A 212 10.98 -2.31 12.05
N ILE A 213 12.21 -2.50 12.53
CA ILE A 213 12.65 -3.73 13.21
C ILE A 213 11.92 -3.88 14.55
N ASN A 214 11.75 -2.80 15.31
CA ASN A 214 11.05 -2.86 16.59
C ASN A 214 9.59 -3.28 16.43
N LEU A 215 8.91 -2.75 15.42
CA LEU A 215 7.55 -3.17 15.11
C LEU A 215 7.54 -4.62 14.62
N ALA A 216 8.46 -5.00 13.74
CA ALA A 216 8.58 -6.37 13.23
C ALA A 216 8.81 -7.43 14.33
N LYS A 217 9.65 -7.11 15.33
CA LYS A 217 9.89 -7.96 16.49
C LYS A 217 8.69 -8.08 17.42
N TRP A 218 7.88 -7.03 17.51
CA TRP A 218 6.68 -7.04 18.36
C TRP A 218 5.53 -7.85 17.74
N LEU A 219 5.44 -7.91 16.42
CA LEU A 219 4.42 -8.70 15.73
C LEU A 219 4.59 -10.20 16.03
N SER A 220 3.60 -10.81 16.66
CA SER A 220 3.60 -12.24 17.03
C SER A 220 2.27 -12.95 16.77
N ASN A 221 1.18 -12.20 16.67
CA ASN A 221 -0.19 -12.66 16.48
C ASN A 221 -0.82 -12.00 15.26
N ILE A 222 -2.15 -12.08 15.13
CA ILE A 222 -2.89 -11.42 14.03
C ILE A 222 -2.99 -9.92 14.33
N PRO A 223 -2.31 -9.04 13.59
CA PRO A 223 -2.44 -7.61 13.83
C PRO A 223 -3.81 -7.08 13.36
N ILE A 224 -4.41 -6.22 14.18
CA ILE A 224 -5.50 -5.35 13.77
C ILE A 224 -4.99 -3.92 13.73
N ILE A 225 -5.15 -3.26 12.58
CA ILE A 225 -4.66 -1.91 12.33
C ILE A 225 -5.83 -0.95 12.42
N TYR A 226 -5.89 -0.15 13.47
CA TYR A 226 -6.83 0.96 13.59
C TYR A 226 -6.25 2.19 12.92
N TYR A 227 -7.01 2.79 11.99
CA TYR A 227 -6.55 3.93 11.20
C TYR A 227 -7.61 5.03 11.12
N PRO A 228 -7.24 6.30 10.98
CA PRO A 228 -8.16 7.37 10.61
C PRO A 228 -8.38 7.35 9.09
N HIS A 229 -9.56 7.70 8.61
CA HIS A 229 -9.98 7.61 7.20
C HIS A 229 -8.89 8.06 6.20
N GLY A 230 -8.20 9.17 6.44
CA GLY A 230 -7.13 9.66 5.54
C GLY A 230 -5.87 8.76 5.46
N LEU A 231 -5.69 7.81 6.39
CA LEU A 231 -4.59 6.84 6.40
C LEU A 231 -5.03 5.41 6.01
N GLU A 232 -6.27 5.24 5.54
CA GLU A 232 -6.75 3.95 5.03
C GLU A 232 -5.81 3.32 4.00
N PRO A 233 -5.25 4.07 3.01
CA PRO A 233 -4.31 3.51 2.05
C PRO A 233 -3.07 2.90 2.69
N VAL A 234 -2.58 3.51 3.77
CA VAL A 234 -1.42 3.00 4.53
C VAL A 234 -1.77 1.69 5.24
N ALA A 235 -2.90 1.66 5.94
CA ALA A 235 -3.37 0.45 6.64
C ALA A 235 -3.62 -0.71 5.67
N THR A 236 -4.31 -0.45 4.56
CA THR A 236 -4.59 -1.44 3.51
C THR A 236 -3.30 -1.92 2.84
N ARG A 237 -2.35 -1.02 2.59
CA ARG A 237 -1.04 -1.37 2.05
C ARG A 237 -0.26 -2.25 3.02
N PHE A 238 -0.17 -1.88 4.29
CA PHE A 238 0.53 -2.66 5.30
C PHE A 238 -0.08 -4.05 5.46
N LYS A 239 -1.42 -4.15 5.50
CA LYS A 239 -2.12 -5.44 5.47
C LYS A 239 -1.68 -6.29 4.28
N SER A 240 -1.76 -5.76 3.05
CA SER A 240 -1.42 -6.50 1.84
C SER A 240 0.05 -6.91 1.84
N SER A 241 0.96 -6.03 2.27
CA SER A 241 2.40 -6.32 2.36
C SER A 241 2.71 -7.40 3.41
N LEU A 242 2.07 -7.40 4.59
CA LEU A 242 2.21 -8.49 5.58
C LEU A 242 1.70 -9.83 5.02
N GLN A 243 0.55 -9.80 4.33
CA GLN A 243 -0.02 -11.00 3.70
C GLN A 243 0.92 -11.57 2.61
N GLU A 244 1.45 -10.71 1.74
CA GLU A 244 2.32 -11.14 0.65
C GLU A 244 3.74 -11.49 1.12
N ASN A 245 4.36 -10.67 1.97
CA ASN A 245 5.76 -10.84 2.38
C ASN A 245 5.90 -11.83 3.54
N ALA A 246 5.10 -11.69 4.59
CA ALA A 246 5.21 -12.48 5.81
C ALA A 246 4.18 -13.61 5.94
N LYS A 247 3.26 -13.77 4.98
CA LYS A 247 2.19 -14.79 4.98
C LYS A 247 1.29 -14.68 6.22
N THR A 248 1.11 -13.47 6.76
CA THR A 248 0.39 -13.21 8.01
C THR A 248 -1.01 -12.67 7.71
N HIS A 249 -2.03 -13.20 8.37
CA HIS A 249 -3.38 -12.63 8.35
C HIS A 249 -3.40 -11.29 9.07
N VAL A 250 -4.16 -10.32 8.56
CA VAL A 250 -4.23 -8.95 9.09
C VAL A 250 -5.65 -8.43 8.98
N ILE A 251 -6.10 -7.70 10.00
CA ILE A 251 -7.37 -6.99 10.04
C ILE A 251 -7.08 -5.49 9.94
N THR A 252 -7.95 -4.74 9.27
CA THR A 252 -7.89 -3.26 9.23
C THR A 252 -9.26 -2.70 9.57
N GLU A 253 -9.32 -1.63 10.36
CA GLU A 253 -10.57 -1.06 10.81
C GLU A 253 -10.44 0.46 11.00
N ASP A 254 -11.41 1.23 10.50
CA ASP A 254 -11.47 2.67 10.77
C ASP A 254 -11.68 2.92 12.27
N VAL A 255 -10.86 3.78 12.85
CA VAL A 255 -10.86 4.04 14.29
C VAL A 255 -12.13 4.68 14.80
N ILE A 256 -12.80 5.48 13.97
CA ILE A 256 -14.07 6.12 14.38
C ILE A 256 -15.19 5.09 14.36
N GLU A 257 -15.29 4.31 13.28
CA GLU A 257 -16.29 3.23 13.14
C GLU A 257 -16.11 2.16 14.21
N SER A 258 -14.86 1.78 14.53
CA SER A 258 -14.56 0.80 15.56
C SER A 258 -15.09 1.19 16.94
N CYS A 259 -15.19 2.47 17.26
CA CYS A 259 -15.78 2.95 18.51
C CYS A 259 -17.29 2.68 18.61
N HIS A 260 -17.96 2.33 17.51
CA HIS A 260 -19.41 2.02 17.51
C HIS A 260 -19.69 0.51 17.53
N ASN A 261 -18.70 -0.32 17.20
CA ASN A 261 -18.89 -1.77 17.07
C ASN A 261 -17.64 -2.58 17.48
N GLY A 262 -16.53 -2.44 16.75
CA GLY A 262 -15.33 -3.28 16.88
C GLY A 262 -14.71 -3.30 18.27
N ILE A 263 -14.79 -2.21 19.02
CA ILE A 263 -14.24 -2.10 20.38
C ILE A 263 -14.85 -3.13 21.36
N VAL A 264 -16.09 -3.58 21.10
CA VAL A 264 -16.79 -4.57 21.95
C VAL A 264 -16.07 -5.93 21.92
N SER A 265 -15.40 -6.27 20.83
CA SER A 265 -14.66 -7.53 20.71
C SER A 265 -13.54 -7.68 21.76
N TRP A 266 -13.05 -6.58 22.33
CA TRP A 266 -12.02 -6.56 23.36
C TRP A 266 -12.55 -6.83 24.78
N GLU A 267 -13.85 -7.08 24.95
CA GLU A 267 -14.44 -7.55 26.22
C GLU A 267 -14.08 -9.03 26.50
N ARG A 268 -13.46 -9.71 25.53
CA ARG A 268 -12.94 -11.07 25.66
C ARG A 268 -11.44 -11.10 25.34
N SER A 269 -10.71 -12.04 25.95
CA SER A 269 -9.32 -12.30 25.56
C SER A 269 -9.21 -12.67 24.09
N SER A 270 -8.23 -12.14 23.39
CA SER A 270 -8.02 -12.32 21.97
C SER A 270 -6.52 -12.52 21.66
N GLU A 271 -6.24 -13.26 20.59
CA GLU A 271 -4.89 -13.39 20.02
C GLU A 271 -4.59 -12.28 19.00
N VAL A 272 -5.47 -11.29 18.88
CA VAL A 272 -5.30 -10.15 17.97
C VAL A 272 -4.42 -9.10 18.65
N GLN A 273 -3.52 -8.48 17.89
CA GLN A 273 -2.61 -7.43 18.36
C GLN A 273 -2.97 -6.07 17.75
N PRO A 274 -3.37 -5.08 18.56
CA PRO A 274 -3.78 -3.77 18.04
C PRO A 274 -2.59 -2.87 17.74
N ILE A 275 -2.61 -2.31 16.51
CA ILE A 275 -1.71 -1.26 16.05
C ILE A 275 -2.55 0.00 15.84
N LEU A 276 -2.21 1.08 16.50
CA LEU A 276 -2.84 2.39 16.37
C LEU A 276 -2.05 3.23 15.38
N LEU A 277 -2.51 3.30 14.13
CA LEU A 277 -1.93 4.12 13.08
C LEU A 277 -2.53 5.53 13.18
N GLN A 278 -1.72 6.54 13.46
CA GLN A 278 -2.17 7.89 13.75
C GLN A 278 -1.48 8.92 12.87
N GLY A 279 -2.25 9.90 12.39
CA GLY A 279 -1.72 11.09 11.75
C GLY A 279 -1.34 12.15 12.79
N LYS A 280 -0.14 12.70 12.70
CA LYS A 280 0.31 13.76 13.65
C LYS A 280 -0.62 14.96 13.68
N ASP A 281 -1.22 15.30 12.54
CA ASP A 281 -2.12 16.43 12.38
C ASP A 281 -3.59 16.01 12.16
N ASP A 282 -3.98 14.85 12.67
CA ASP A 282 -5.35 14.35 12.59
C ASP A 282 -6.33 15.33 13.24
N TYR A 283 -7.59 15.30 12.77
CA TYR A 283 -8.66 16.09 13.36
C TYR A 283 -8.77 15.84 14.86
N ILE A 284 -9.02 16.90 15.62
CA ILE A 284 -8.98 16.84 17.09
C ILE A 284 -9.88 15.73 17.67
N LYS A 285 -11.06 15.51 17.09
CA LYS A 285 -11.98 14.45 17.56
C LYS A 285 -11.44 13.04 17.28
N THR A 286 -10.69 12.85 16.21
CA THR A 286 -9.99 11.58 15.93
C THR A 286 -8.89 11.32 16.97
N LYS A 287 -8.09 12.35 17.32
CA LYS A 287 -7.09 12.24 18.39
C LYS A 287 -7.70 11.92 19.75
N GLU A 288 -8.86 12.52 20.07
CA GLU A 288 -9.62 12.19 21.26
C GLU A 288 -10.03 10.71 21.29
N ARG A 289 -10.51 10.14 20.16
CA ARG A 289 -10.87 8.71 20.05
C ARG A 289 -9.67 7.80 20.31
N PHE A 290 -8.54 8.06 19.67
CA PHE A 290 -7.31 7.31 19.95
C PHE A 290 -6.91 7.38 21.42
N THR A 291 -7.02 8.56 22.04
CA THR A 291 -6.73 8.73 23.48
C THR A 291 -7.65 7.88 24.37
N ILE A 292 -8.95 7.81 24.02
CA ILE A 292 -9.92 7.01 24.75
C ILE A 292 -9.64 5.51 24.56
N ILE A 293 -9.39 5.05 23.34
CA ILE A 293 -9.04 3.67 23.03
C ILE A 293 -7.77 3.24 23.80
N LYS A 294 -6.75 4.08 23.81
CA LYS A 294 -5.51 3.80 24.59
C LYS A 294 -5.81 3.63 26.09
N LYS A 295 -6.64 4.50 26.66
CA LYS A 295 -7.06 4.36 28.07
C LYS A 295 -7.80 3.05 28.30
N PHE A 296 -8.68 2.65 27.36
CA PHE A 296 -9.40 1.39 27.43
C PHE A 296 -8.43 0.19 27.36
N PHE A 297 -7.47 0.19 26.43
CA PHE A 297 -6.48 -0.88 26.28
C PHE A 297 -5.60 -1.00 27.55
N ILE A 298 -5.09 0.12 28.07
CA ILE A 298 -4.30 0.14 29.30
C ILE A 298 -5.11 -0.43 30.48
N LYS A 299 -6.36 0.00 30.66
CA LYS A 299 -7.25 -0.47 31.74
C LYS A 299 -7.50 -1.98 31.67
N ASN A 300 -7.52 -2.56 30.47
CA ASN A 300 -7.82 -3.98 30.25
C ASN A 300 -6.53 -4.82 30.00
N ASN A 301 -5.34 -4.28 30.25
CA ASN A 301 -4.05 -4.94 30.04
C ASN A 301 -3.85 -5.48 28.61
N ILE A 302 -4.38 -4.76 27.60
CA ILE A 302 -4.20 -5.07 26.18
C ILE A 302 -2.91 -4.36 25.72
N ASP A 303 -1.91 -5.15 25.30
CA ASP A 303 -0.67 -4.62 24.72
C ASP A 303 -0.95 -4.10 23.30
N PHE A 304 -0.47 -2.90 22.98
CA PHE A 304 -0.65 -2.25 21.68
C PHE A 304 0.58 -1.48 21.23
N LYS A 305 0.67 -1.22 19.93
CA LYS A 305 1.69 -0.33 19.36
C LYS A 305 1.06 0.88 18.70
N GLU A 306 1.76 2.00 18.82
CA GLU A 306 1.44 3.25 18.13
C GLU A 306 2.42 3.46 16.98
N VAL A 307 1.88 3.77 15.79
CA VAL A 307 2.63 4.16 14.61
C VAL A 307 2.14 5.53 14.18
N ASN A 308 3.00 6.53 14.30
CA ASN A 308 2.64 7.91 14.04
C ASN A 308 3.24 8.39 12.71
N SER A 309 2.44 9.14 11.93
CA SER A 309 2.97 9.84 10.76
C SER A 309 3.91 10.97 11.16
N VAL A 310 4.71 11.40 10.21
CA VAL A 310 5.37 12.71 10.27
C VAL A 310 4.35 13.83 10.13
N SER A 311 4.74 15.08 10.43
CA SER A 311 3.97 16.28 10.09
C SER A 311 4.07 16.55 8.59
N GLY A 312 3.13 17.29 8.03
CA GLY A 312 3.17 17.76 6.65
C GLY A 312 1.91 17.43 5.86
N ASN A 313 2.01 17.52 4.53
CA ASN A 313 0.91 17.20 3.63
C ASN A 313 0.58 15.69 3.61
N ILE A 314 -0.55 15.34 3.03
CA ILE A 314 -1.05 13.95 3.04
C ILE A 314 -0.14 12.99 2.24
N LEU A 315 0.46 13.45 1.13
CA LEU A 315 1.41 12.65 0.35
C LEU A 315 2.64 12.30 1.19
N THR A 316 3.23 13.28 1.88
CA THR A 316 4.40 13.07 2.75
C THR A 316 4.08 12.08 3.87
N LYS A 317 2.94 12.25 4.54
CA LYS A 317 2.49 11.35 5.62
C LYS A 317 2.29 9.91 5.15
N THR A 318 1.56 9.73 4.06
CA THR A 318 1.21 8.39 3.57
C THR A 318 2.41 7.67 3.01
N ILE A 319 3.24 8.34 2.20
CA ILE A 319 4.38 7.67 1.57
C ILE A 319 5.48 7.29 2.58
N SER A 320 5.73 8.14 3.57
CA SER A 320 6.70 7.84 4.64
C SER A 320 6.24 6.67 5.52
N LEU A 321 4.95 6.62 5.88
CA LEU A 321 4.38 5.50 6.61
C LEU A 321 4.39 4.21 5.80
N MET A 322 4.06 4.26 4.50
CA MET A 322 4.14 3.09 3.64
C MET A 322 5.56 2.55 3.56
N TYR A 323 6.57 3.42 3.48
CA TYR A 323 7.96 3.03 3.44
C TYR A 323 8.40 2.33 4.74
N LEU A 324 8.12 2.92 5.89
CA LEU A 324 8.38 2.33 7.21
C LEU A 324 7.70 0.96 7.35
N LEU A 325 6.41 0.89 7.01
CA LEU A 325 5.61 -0.31 7.22
C LEU A 325 5.94 -1.43 6.22
N ASP A 326 6.29 -1.09 4.98
CA ASP A 326 6.76 -2.08 4.01
C ASP A 326 8.09 -2.72 4.48
N TYR A 327 9.03 -1.92 5.00
CA TYR A 327 10.23 -2.46 5.63
C TYR A 327 9.93 -3.34 6.83
N THR A 328 8.97 -2.94 7.68
CA THR A 328 8.51 -3.77 8.79
C THR A 328 8.10 -5.16 8.29
N THR A 329 7.42 -5.26 7.15
CA THR A 329 6.98 -6.57 6.63
C THR A 329 8.13 -7.43 6.14
N ILE A 330 9.16 -6.83 5.54
CA ILE A 330 10.38 -7.55 5.13
C ILE A 330 11.13 -8.07 6.37
N TYR A 331 11.35 -7.20 7.35
CA TYR A 331 12.02 -7.60 8.58
C TYR A 331 11.24 -8.67 9.34
N HIS A 332 9.91 -8.55 9.41
CA HIS A 332 9.07 -9.56 10.04
C HIS A 332 9.13 -10.91 9.32
N ALA A 333 9.11 -10.93 7.98
CA ALA A 333 9.27 -12.14 7.19
C ALA A 333 10.62 -12.82 7.48
N VAL A 334 11.72 -12.06 7.41
CA VAL A 334 13.07 -12.58 7.64
C VAL A 334 13.25 -13.08 9.07
N LEU A 335 12.80 -12.33 10.09
CA LEU A 335 12.80 -12.75 11.49
C LEU A 335 11.99 -14.04 11.71
N SER A 336 10.94 -14.24 10.93
CA SER A 336 10.10 -15.44 10.92
C SER A 336 10.69 -16.56 10.03
N LYS A 337 11.84 -16.34 9.39
CA LYS A 337 12.50 -17.26 8.44
C LYS A 337 11.62 -17.57 7.21
N ILE A 338 10.84 -16.61 6.76
CA ILE A 338 9.97 -16.68 5.60
C ILE A 338 10.60 -15.86 4.47
N ASP A 339 10.67 -16.43 3.27
CA ASP A 339 11.06 -15.68 2.08
C ASP A 339 9.91 -14.73 1.68
N PRO A 340 10.17 -13.40 1.63
CA PRO A 340 9.12 -12.45 1.26
C PRO A 340 8.73 -12.53 -0.22
N SER A 341 9.59 -13.03 -1.10
CA SER A 341 9.41 -12.92 -2.56
C SER A 341 8.32 -13.80 -3.13
N PRO A 342 8.20 -15.12 -2.84
CA PRO A 342 7.23 -16.01 -3.46
C PRO A 342 5.78 -15.69 -3.08
N VAL A 343 4.87 -15.80 -4.08
CA VAL A 343 3.42 -15.59 -3.91
C VAL A 343 2.62 -16.73 -4.56
N ASN A 344 3.00 -17.98 -4.28
CA ASN A 344 2.51 -19.19 -4.93
C ASN A 344 0.98 -19.29 -4.98
N ALA A 345 0.26 -18.84 -3.95
CA ALA A 345 -1.20 -18.83 -3.94
C ALA A 345 -1.79 -17.89 -5.01
N ILE A 346 -1.17 -16.74 -5.22
CA ILE A 346 -1.59 -15.80 -6.28
C ILE A 346 -1.30 -16.40 -7.66
N ASP A 347 -0.15 -17.06 -7.81
CA ASP A 347 0.24 -17.69 -9.09
C ASP A 347 -0.69 -18.85 -9.42
N PHE A 348 -1.09 -19.66 -8.42
CA PHE A 348 -2.10 -20.70 -8.58
C PHE A 348 -3.43 -20.12 -9.09
N ILE A 349 -3.97 -19.08 -8.43
CA ILE A 349 -5.23 -18.46 -8.85
C ILE A 349 -5.14 -17.92 -10.29
N LYS A 350 -4.04 -17.25 -10.66
CA LYS A 350 -3.84 -16.73 -12.01
C LYS A 350 -3.80 -17.84 -13.06
N LYS A 351 -3.17 -18.96 -12.73
CA LYS A 351 -3.12 -20.14 -13.61
C LYS A 351 -4.52 -20.68 -13.86
N GLU A 352 -5.29 -20.95 -12.81
CA GLU A 352 -6.67 -21.45 -12.92
C GLU A 352 -7.56 -20.51 -13.76
N ILE A 353 -7.45 -19.18 -13.55
CA ILE A 353 -8.19 -18.18 -14.36
C ILE A 353 -7.78 -18.28 -15.84
N SER A 354 -6.49 -18.46 -16.13
CA SER A 354 -6.00 -18.53 -17.52
C SER A 354 -6.39 -19.81 -18.26
N GLU A 355 -6.61 -20.89 -17.53
CA GLU A 355 -7.03 -22.19 -18.08
C GLU A 355 -8.56 -22.26 -18.32
N ASN A 356 -9.33 -21.38 -17.67
CA ASN A 356 -10.80 -21.30 -17.82
C ASN A 356 -11.27 -20.20 -18.80
N ASN A 357 -10.36 -19.41 -19.40
CA ASN A 357 -10.60 -18.40 -20.42
C ASN A 357 -10.05 -18.84 -21.77
#